data_cafe24c2d061764aacf3247c34aca671
#
_entry.id   cafe24c2d061764aacf3247c34aca671
#
_cell.length_a   1.000
_cell.length_b   1.000
_cell.length_c   1.000
_cell.angle_alpha   90.00
_cell.angle_beta   90.00
_cell.angle_gamma   90.00
#
_symmetry.space_group_name_H-M   'P 1'
#
loop_
_entity.id
_entity.type
_entity.pdbx_description
1 polymer ?
#
loop_
_entity_poly.entity_id
_entity_poly.type
_entity_poly.pdbx_seq_one_letter_code
_entity_poly.pdbx_strand_id
1 'polypeptide(L)'
;MRLLSLEVTNYRNIASASLTPGRELTVICGNNGQGKTNLLEAIWLLTGGKSFRGGKDAELVRRGEPFAVLEASTLRAQQEEQEPDEPNRVRLTVGTPDSQRPGRYASVNGAAPRRAAGLAGSFPAVVFDPGHLSLVKGAPEGRRKFLDAALCQLYPGYLTVYRRYLRVLQQKNALLRRSPAGQERPYAEKMALLEVLNTELAAQGEAIQQRRRTYLERLAPLACANYEELSHGAERMELRYAAQFEPGGLAALLKARQNEEVRAGQSLCGPHREDLELLLDGQPARVFASQGQQRSVVLSLKMAEAAAAAVITGEHPVLLLDDVLSELDDGRKQYLLTRMREKQTFVTSCDDTAFLKTDGEVYRMNGGVLSRV
;
A
#
# COMPACT_ATOMS: atom_id res chain seq x y z
N MET A 1 -0.89 5.56 -16.49
CA MET A 1 -1.20 4.11 -16.33
C MET A 1 -2.70 3.89 -16.43
N ARG A 2 -3.11 2.88 -17.22
CA ARG A 2 -4.54 2.51 -17.39
C ARG A 2 -4.73 1.00 -17.29
N LEU A 3 -5.80 0.57 -16.65
CA LEU A 3 -6.37 -0.76 -16.73
C LEU A 3 -7.37 -0.79 -17.89
N LEU A 4 -7.17 -1.68 -18.86
CA LEU A 4 -8.05 -1.81 -20.03
C LEU A 4 -9.11 -2.90 -19.83
N SER A 5 -8.75 -3.99 -19.18
CA SER A 5 -9.68 -5.07 -18.81
C SER A 5 -9.20 -5.81 -17.58
N LEU A 6 -10.12 -6.41 -16.86
CA LEU A 6 -9.87 -7.31 -15.73
C LEU A 6 -10.85 -8.48 -15.74
N GLU A 7 -10.31 -9.69 -15.76
CA GLU A 7 -11.04 -10.92 -15.52
C GLU A 7 -10.68 -11.44 -14.13
N VAL A 8 -11.69 -11.81 -13.36
CA VAL A 8 -11.54 -12.30 -11.99
C VAL A 8 -12.19 -13.66 -11.89
N THR A 9 -11.47 -14.66 -11.38
CA THR A 9 -11.98 -16.02 -11.18
C THR A 9 -11.67 -16.48 -9.77
N ASN A 10 -12.69 -16.98 -9.07
CA ASN A 10 -12.62 -17.60 -7.74
C ASN A 10 -11.95 -16.69 -6.68
N TYR A 11 -12.23 -15.40 -6.70
CA TYR A 11 -11.63 -14.41 -5.80
C TYR A 11 -12.62 -13.96 -4.71
N ARG A 12 -12.33 -14.18 -3.44
CA ARG A 12 -13.20 -13.82 -2.31
C ARG A 12 -14.62 -14.40 -2.51
N ASN A 13 -15.65 -13.53 -2.63
CA ASN A 13 -17.03 -13.93 -2.95
C ASN A 13 -17.33 -13.94 -4.45
N ILE A 14 -16.38 -13.52 -5.30
CA ILE A 14 -16.54 -13.43 -6.74
C ILE A 14 -16.19 -14.80 -7.37
N ALA A 15 -17.17 -15.46 -7.98
CA ALA A 15 -16.93 -16.69 -8.73
C ALA A 15 -16.27 -16.37 -10.08
N SER A 16 -16.88 -15.44 -10.83
CA SER A 16 -16.36 -14.93 -12.08
C SER A 16 -16.87 -13.50 -12.28
N ALA A 17 -16.01 -12.60 -12.74
CA ALA A 17 -16.38 -11.24 -13.14
C ALA A 17 -15.50 -10.75 -14.27
N SER A 18 -16.09 -10.03 -15.23
CA SER A 18 -15.39 -9.34 -16.31
C SER A 18 -15.66 -7.86 -16.21
N LEU A 19 -14.62 -7.05 -16.24
CA LEU A 19 -14.66 -5.59 -16.14
C LEU A 19 -13.90 -4.96 -17.30
N THR A 20 -14.59 -4.10 -18.07
CA THR A 20 -13.98 -3.21 -19.06
C THR A 20 -14.15 -1.78 -18.55
N PRO A 21 -13.15 -1.21 -17.86
CA PRO A 21 -13.30 0.08 -17.22
C PRO A 21 -13.33 1.25 -18.19
N GLY A 22 -13.96 2.34 -17.79
CA GLY A 22 -13.90 3.62 -18.48
C GLY A 22 -12.49 4.22 -18.50
N ARG A 23 -12.29 5.15 -19.39
CA ARG A 23 -11.00 5.85 -19.54
C ARG A 23 -10.63 6.63 -18.26
N GLU A 24 -11.59 7.35 -17.70
CA GLU A 24 -11.40 8.19 -16.52
C GLU A 24 -12.11 7.65 -15.29
N LEU A 25 -13.41 7.40 -15.37
CA LEU A 25 -14.22 7.01 -14.23
C LEU A 25 -14.92 5.65 -14.45
N THR A 26 -14.81 4.78 -13.47
CA THR A 26 -15.59 3.55 -13.37
C THR A 26 -16.23 3.50 -11.99
N VAL A 27 -17.55 3.39 -11.94
CA VAL A 27 -18.31 3.31 -10.71
C VAL A 27 -18.85 1.89 -10.52
N ILE A 28 -18.65 1.33 -9.33
CA ILE A 28 -19.12 0.01 -8.94
C ILE A 28 -20.14 0.19 -7.83
N CYS A 29 -21.42 0.07 -8.18
CA CYS A 29 -22.54 0.26 -7.26
C CYS A 29 -23.05 -1.08 -6.71
N GLY A 30 -23.74 -1.01 -5.57
CA GLY A 30 -24.43 -2.17 -4.98
C GLY A 30 -24.45 -2.09 -3.46
N ASN A 31 -25.27 -2.90 -2.82
CA ASN A 31 -25.40 -2.92 -1.36
C ASN A 31 -24.11 -3.36 -0.68
N ASN A 32 -24.02 -3.16 0.65
CA ASN A 32 -22.89 -3.62 1.43
C ASN A 32 -22.76 -5.17 1.38
N GLY A 33 -21.52 -5.65 1.40
CA GLY A 33 -21.23 -7.09 1.36
C GLY A 33 -21.33 -7.75 -0.02
N GLN A 34 -21.71 -7.04 -1.07
CA GLN A 34 -21.91 -7.62 -2.40
C GLN A 34 -20.62 -7.95 -3.15
N GLY A 35 -19.47 -7.41 -2.73
CA GLY A 35 -18.16 -7.69 -3.34
C GLY A 35 -17.49 -6.49 -4.02
N LYS A 36 -18.02 -5.27 -3.90
CA LYS A 36 -17.46 -4.04 -4.46
C LYS A 36 -15.98 -3.85 -4.05
N THR A 37 -15.73 -3.84 -2.75
CA THR A 37 -14.36 -3.76 -2.17
C THR A 37 -13.47 -4.91 -2.64
N ASN A 38 -14.03 -6.11 -2.83
CA ASN A 38 -13.26 -7.27 -3.30
C ASN A 38 -12.79 -7.08 -4.74
N LEU A 39 -13.58 -6.42 -5.60
CA LEU A 39 -13.17 -6.09 -6.96
C LEU A 39 -12.08 -5.00 -6.96
N LEU A 40 -12.19 -3.95 -6.13
CA LEU A 40 -11.12 -2.97 -5.97
C LEU A 40 -9.84 -3.61 -5.43
N GLU A 41 -9.96 -4.52 -4.47
CA GLU A 41 -8.83 -5.28 -3.94
C GLU A 41 -8.14 -6.13 -5.02
N ALA A 42 -8.92 -6.73 -5.93
CA ALA A 42 -8.37 -7.45 -7.07
C ALA A 42 -7.53 -6.53 -7.99
N ILE A 43 -8.01 -5.33 -8.29
CA ILE A 43 -7.25 -4.33 -9.06
C ILE A 43 -5.97 -3.93 -8.30
N TRP A 44 -6.07 -3.66 -6.98
CA TRP A 44 -4.92 -3.33 -6.15
C TRP A 44 -3.83 -4.41 -6.18
N LEU A 45 -4.20 -5.69 -6.19
CA LEU A 45 -3.22 -6.78 -6.21
C LEU A 45 -2.33 -6.78 -7.46
N LEU A 46 -2.72 -6.14 -8.56
CA LEU A 46 -1.89 -5.95 -9.76
C LEU A 46 -0.64 -5.09 -9.48
N THR A 47 -0.63 -4.31 -8.40
CA THR A 47 0.58 -3.60 -7.94
C THR A 47 1.68 -4.54 -7.45
N GLY A 48 1.39 -5.84 -7.25
CA GLY A 48 2.26 -6.79 -6.58
C GLY A 48 2.26 -6.67 -5.05
N GLY A 49 1.52 -5.70 -4.50
CA GLY A 49 1.35 -5.45 -3.07
C GLY A 49 0.54 -6.54 -2.35
N LYS A 50 0.51 -6.48 -1.02
CA LYS A 50 -0.41 -7.28 -0.21
C LYS A 50 -1.80 -6.66 -0.23
N SER A 51 -2.83 -7.44 0.15
CA SER A 51 -4.17 -6.90 0.40
C SER A 51 -4.10 -5.66 1.31
N PHE A 52 -4.77 -4.58 0.92
CA PHE A 52 -4.87 -3.37 1.77
C PHE A 52 -5.78 -3.61 2.98
N ARG A 53 -6.66 -4.62 2.91
CA ARG A 53 -7.51 -5.03 4.03
C ARG A 53 -6.79 -5.96 5.03
N GLY A 54 -5.56 -6.38 4.71
CA GLY A 54 -4.82 -7.36 5.50
C GLY A 54 -5.28 -8.80 5.27
N GLY A 55 -4.93 -9.70 6.20
CA GLY A 55 -5.26 -11.12 6.11
C GLY A 55 -4.21 -11.97 5.40
N LYS A 56 -4.48 -13.26 5.30
CA LYS A 56 -3.60 -14.24 4.65
C LYS A 56 -3.95 -14.37 3.17
N ASP A 57 -2.97 -14.70 2.33
CA ASP A 57 -3.18 -14.91 0.89
C ASP A 57 -4.27 -15.97 0.60
N ALA A 58 -4.39 -17.00 1.44
CA ALA A 58 -5.45 -18.01 1.30
C ALA A 58 -6.87 -17.44 1.42
N GLU A 59 -7.07 -16.35 2.15
CA GLU A 59 -8.37 -15.69 2.32
C GLU A 59 -8.81 -14.92 1.06
N LEU A 60 -7.90 -14.71 0.11
CA LEU A 60 -8.19 -14.10 -1.20
C LEU A 60 -8.86 -15.10 -2.15
N VAL A 61 -8.71 -16.40 -1.90
CA VAL A 61 -9.32 -17.45 -2.71
C VAL A 61 -10.74 -17.69 -2.24
N ARG A 62 -11.66 -17.90 -3.19
CA ARG A 62 -13.05 -18.24 -2.89
C ARG A 62 -13.11 -19.53 -2.08
N ARG A 63 -13.98 -19.54 -1.07
CA ARG A 63 -14.12 -20.70 -0.19
C ARG A 63 -14.48 -21.97 -0.99
N GLY A 64 -13.72 -23.03 -0.78
CA GLY A 64 -13.89 -24.31 -1.48
C GLY A 64 -13.05 -24.44 -2.77
N GLU A 65 -12.42 -23.36 -3.23
CA GLU A 65 -11.60 -23.37 -4.44
C GLU A 65 -10.10 -23.52 -4.11
N PRO A 66 -9.30 -24.18 -4.94
CA PRO A 66 -7.87 -24.33 -4.70
C PRO A 66 -7.07 -23.08 -5.04
N PHE A 67 -7.55 -22.23 -5.94
CA PHE A 67 -6.87 -21.01 -6.39
C PHE A 67 -7.83 -19.96 -6.90
N ALA A 68 -7.37 -18.70 -6.90
CA ALA A 68 -7.98 -17.59 -7.60
C ALA A 68 -7.07 -17.10 -8.72
N VAL A 69 -7.66 -16.53 -9.79
CA VAL A 69 -6.94 -15.97 -10.93
C VAL A 69 -7.46 -14.58 -11.23
N LEU A 70 -6.54 -13.64 -11.43
CA LEU A 70 -6.79 -12.31 -11.95
C LEU A 70 -6.02 -12.16 -13.27
N GLU A 71 -6.72 -11.82 -14.35
CA GLU A 71 -6.10 -11.54 -15.65
C GLU A 71 -6.44 -10.12 -16.05
N ALA A 72 -5.43 -9.32 -16.36
CA ALA A 72 -5.59 -7.91 -16.65
C ALA A 72 -4.82 -7.49 -17.89
N SER A 73 -5.37 -6.56 -18.64
CA SER A 73 -4.65 -5.81 -19.68
C SER A 73 -4.41 -4.39 -19.20
N THR A 74 -3.17 -3.94 -19.27
CA THR A 74 -2.75 -2.61 -18.78
C THR A 74 -1.97 -1.86 -19.84
N LEU A 75 -2.08 -0.52 -19.85
CA LEU A 75 -1.38 0.35 -20.78
C LEU A 75 -0.68 1.48 -20.05
N ARG A 76 0.57 1.80 -20.43
CA ARG A 76 1.30 2.97 -19.94
C ARG A 76 0.93 4.21 -20.76
N ALA A 77 0.84 5.37 -20.12
CA ALA A 77 0.50 6.62 -20.80
C ALA A 77 1.55 7.03 -21.85
N GLN A 78 2.83 6.72 -21.61
CA GLN A 78 3.91 6.98 -22.57
C GLN A 78 3.82 6.14 -23.85
N GLN A 79 3.04 5.07 -23.84
CA GLN A 79 2.83 4.19 -25.00
C GLN A 79 1.66 4.67 -25.87
N GLU A 80 0.82 5.62 -25.37
CA GLU A 80 -0.29 6.20 -26.18
C GLU A 80 0.21 7.19 -27.27
N GLU A 81 1.39 7.79 -27.09
CA GLU A 81 1.98 8.78 -28.04
C GLU A 81 2.90 8.15 -29.10
N GLN A 82 3.32 6.90 -28.90
CA GLN A 82 4.08 6.11 -29.88
C GLN A 82 3.15 5.09 -30.51
N GLU A 83 3.50 4.55 -31.70
CA GLU A 83 2.68 3.54 -32.41
C GLU A 83 2.09 2.48 -31.45
N PRO A 84 0.85 1.99 -31.69
CA PRO A 84 0.07 1.24 -30.71
C PRO A 84 0.83 0.00 -30.23
N ASP A 85 1.52 0.14 -29.10
CA ASP A 85 2.13 -0.98 -28.40
C ASP A 85 1.04 -1.93 -27.89
N GLU A 86 1.30 -3.22 -27.98
CA GLU A 86 0.38 -4.21 -27.40
C GLU A 86 0.25 -3.99 -25.88
N PRO A 87 -0.99 -3.98 -25.36
CA PRO A 87 -1.21 -3.86 -23.91
C PRO A 87 -0.45 -4.94 -23.13
N ASN A 88 0.13 -4.59 -21.99
CA ASN A 88 0.74 -5.58 -21.11
C ASN A 88 -0.34 -6.48 -20.52
N ARG A 89 -0.20 -7.78 -20.71
CA ARG A 89 -1.08 -8.80 -20.14
C ARG A 89 -0.48 -9.30 -18.82
N VAL A 90 -1.19 -9.08 -17.73
CA VAL A 90 -0.80 -9.52 -16.39
C VAL A 90 -1.72 -10.65 -15.95
N ARG A 91 -1.15 -11.78 -15.54
CA ARG A 91 -1.89 -12.87 -14.90
C ARG A 91 -1.35 -13.07 -13.50
N LEU A 92 -2.20 -12.90 -12.49
CA LEU A 92 -1.90 -13.15 -11.08
C LEU A 92 -2.70 -14.36 -10.60
N THR A 93 -2.01 -15.34 -10.03
CA THR A 93 -2.63 -16.53 -9.42
C THR A 93 -2.35 -16.53 -7.94
N VAL A 94 -3.37 -16.81 -7.14
CA VAL A 94 -3.30 -16.99 -5.69
C VAL A 94 -3.70 -18.42 -5.36
N GLY A 95 -2.77 -19.21 -4.83
CA GLY A 95 -3.03 -20.60 -4.42
C GLY A 95 -3.19 -20.72 -2.90
N THR A 96 -4.12 -21.57 -2.48
CA THR A 96 -4.27 -21.98 -1.08
C THR A 96 -3.09 -22.83 -0.61
N PRO A 97 -2.88 -23.04 0.69
CA PRO A 97 -1.81 -23.91 1.21
C PRO A 97 -1.86 -25.33 0.63
N ASP A 98 -3.04 -25.84 0.35
CA ASP A 98 -3.28 -27.20 -0.16
C ASP A 98 -3.24 -27.29 -1.68
N SER A 99 -3.08 -26.17 -2.39
CA SER A 99 -2.96 -26.14 -3.84
C SER A 99 -1.58 -26.63 -4.31
N GLN A 100 -1.47 -27.05 -5.56
CA GLN A 100 -0.20 -27.46 -6.17
C GLN A 100 0.87 -26.34 -6.10
N ARG A 101 0.44 -25.08 -6.02
CA ARG A 101 1.35 -23.91 -5.98
C ARG A 101 0.86 -22.87 -4.96
N PRO A 102 1.18 -23.04 -3.68
CA PRO A 102 0.74 -22.13 -2.62
C PRO A 102 1.35 -20.73 -2.74
N GLY A 103 0.54 -19.70 -2.41
CA GLY A 103 0.94 -18.30 -2.41
C GLY A 103 0.63 -17.57 -3.71
N ARG A 104 1.23 -16.39 -3.92
CA ARG A 104 0.92 -15.53 -5.06
C ARG A 104 2.02 -15.54 -6.10
N TYR A 105 1.64 -15.77 -7.36
CA TYR A 105 2.50 -15.79 -8.52
C TYR A 105 1.90 -14.95 -9.64
N ALA A 106 2.75 -14.29 -10.40
CA ALA A 106 2.32 -13.50 -11.54
C ALA A 106 3.21 -13.74 -12.76
N SER A 107 2.63 -13.60 -13.93
CA SER A 107 3.32 -13.53 -15.21
C SER A 107 2.91 -12.27 -15.95
N VAL A 108 3.81 -11.73 -16.74
CA VAL A 108 3.57 -10.58 -17.63
C VAL A 108 3.91 -11.03 -19.05
N ASN A 109 3.01 -10.76 -19.99
CA ASN A 109 3.15 -11.09 -21.42
C ASN A 109 3.55 -12.56 -21.68
N GLY A 110 2.95 -13.49 -20.92
CA GLY A 110 3.22 -14.93 -21.07
C GLY A 110 4.56 -15.41 -20.51
N ALA A 111 5.37 -14.55 -19.89
CA ALA A 111 6.62 -14.96 -19.25
C ALA A 111 6.38 -15.97 -18.12
N ALA A 112 7.40 -16.77 -17.78
CA ALA A 112 7.31 -17.74 -16.70
C ALA A 112 6.87 -17.09 -15.38
N PRO A 113 5.87 -17.68 -14.65
CA PRO A 113 5.33 -17.09 -13.43
C PRO A 113 6.40 -16.95 -12.35
N ARG A 114 6.49 -15.74 -11.77
CA ARG A 114 7.36 -15.38 -10.64
C ARG A 114 6.51 -15.04 -9.43
N ARG A 115 7.12 -14.84 -8.26
CA ARG A 115 6.41 -14.32 -7.08
C ARG A 115 5.73 -12.98 -7.44
N ALA A 116 4.47 -12.79 -7.06
CA ALA A 116 3.65 -11.61 -7.41
C ALA A 116 4.32 -10.26 -7.07
N ALA A 117 5.19 -10.26 -6.08
CA ALA A 117 5.99 -9.09 -5.76
C ALA A 117 6.95 -8.61 -6.89
N GLY A 118 7.15 -9.42 -7.92
CA GLY A 118 7.84 -9.02 -9.15
C GLY A 118 7.01 -8.05 -10.01
N LEU A 119 5.72 -7.87 -9.72
CA LEU A 119 4.87 -6.83 -10.34
C LEU A 119 5.12 -5.41 -9.77
N ALA A 120 5.89 -5.28 -8.68
CA ALA A 120 6.15 -3.97 -8.08
C ALA A 120 6.70 -2.99 -9.13
N GLY A 121 6.03 -1.84 -9.27
CA GLY A 121 6.37 -0.81 -10.24
C GLY A 121 5.78 -1.00 -11.65
N SER A 122 5.12 -2.13 -11.96
CA SER A 122 4.51 -2.36 -13.28
C SER A 122 3.08 -1.77 -13.39
N PHE A 123 2.38 -1.63 -12.28
CA PHE A 123 1.03 -1.07 -12.20
C PHE A 123 0.88 -0.19 -10.96
N PRO A 124 1.29 1.10 -11.00
CA PRO A 124 1.12 2.00 -9.88
C PRO A 124 -0.35 2.31 -9.62
N ALA A 125 -0.78 2.14 -8.38
CA ALA A 125 -2.13 2.47 -7.94
C ALA A 125 -2.11 3.08 -6.53
N VAL A 126 -3.09 3.93 -6.23
CA VAL A 126 -3.30 4.50 -4.89
C VAL A 126 -4.71 4.17 -4.44
N VAL A 127 -4.81 3.53 -3.29
CA VAL A 127 -6.11 3.18 -2.69
C VAL A 127 -6.49 4.19 -1.61
N PHE A 128 -7.73 4.59 -1.62
CA PHE A 128 -8.40 5.35 -0.57
C PHE A 128 -9.39 4.40 0.09
N ASP A 129 -9.26 4.19 1.37
CA ASP A 129 -10.02 3.24 2.16
C ASP A 129 -10.41 3.91 3.49
N PRO A 130 -11.64 3.72 4.03
CA PRO A 130 -12.04 4.29 5.31
C PRO A 130 -11.11 3.94 6.47
N GLY A 131 -10.49 2.76 6.42
CA GLY A 131 -9.50 2.32 7.40
C GLY A 131 -8.24 3.20 7.44
N HIS A 132 -7.98 4.03 6.42
CA HIS A 132 -6.86 4.97 6.42
C HIS A 132 -6.94 6.07 7.49
N LEU A 133 -8.09 6.28 8.16
CA LEU A 133 -8.16 7.09 9.38
C LEU A 133 -7.19 6.59 10.46
N SER A 134 -6.84 5.32 10.43
CA SER A 134 -5.81 4.74 11.30
C SER A 134 -4.40 5.32 11.06
N LEU A 135 -4.13 5.97 9.92
CA LEU A 135 -2.87 6.70 9.68
C LEU A 135 -2.70 7.85 10.67
N VAL A 136 -3.80 8.51 11.05
CA VAL A 136 -3.79 9.59 12.04
C VAL A 136 -3.90 9.04 13.46
N LYS A 137 -4.91 8.23 13.75
CA LYS A 137 -5.22 7.74 15.11
C LYS A 137 -4.40 6.53 15.54
N GLY A 138 -3.97 5.73 14.59
CA GLY A 138 -3.37 4.42 14.84
C GLY A 138 -1.92 4.49 15.32
N ALA A 139 -1.37 3.29 15.55
CA ALA A 139 0.02 3.10 15.93
C ALA A 139 0.98 3.44 14.76
N PRO A 140 2.25 3.72 15.07
CA PRO A 140 3.30 3.98 14.07
C PRO A 140 3.43 2.93 12.97
N GLU A 141 3.06 1.69 13.26
CA GLU A 141 3.12 0.59 12.29
C GLU A 141 2.30 0.87 11.01
N GLY A 142 1.09 1.46 11.14
CA GLY A 142 0.25 1.82 10.01
C GLY A 142 0.93 2.85 9.10
N ARG A 143 1.54 3.88 9.69
CA ARG A 143 2.26 4.93 8.95
C ARG A 143 3.53 4.41 8.27
N ARG A 144 4.28 3.52 8.93
CA ARG A 144 5.41 2.82 8.28
C ARG A 144 4.95 1.98 7.09
N LYS A 145 3.86 1.20 7.26
CA LYS A 145 3.29 0.40 6.17
C LYS A 145 2.86 1.27 4.98
N PHE A 146 2.28 2.44 5.25
CA PHE A 146 1.93 3.42 4.22
C PHE A 146 3.18 3.85 3.41
N LEU A 147 4.25 4.29 4.08
CA LEU A 147 5.50 4.67 3.42
C LEU A 147 6.11 3.50 2.64
N ASP A 148 6.22 2.34 3.26
CA ASP A 148 6.86 1.17 2.64
C ASP A 148 6.06 0.62 1.46
N ALA A 149 4.73 0.71 1.49
CA ALA A 149 3.87 0.32 0.37
C ALA A 149 4.09 1.22 -0.85
N ALA A 150 4.13 2.55 -0.65
CA ALA A 150 4.44 3.51 -1.70
C ALA A 150 5.86 3.27 -2.26
N LEU A 151 6.86 3.15 -1.39
CA LEU A 151 8.25 2.92 -1.79
C LEU A 151 8.45 1.61 -2.57
N CYS A 152 7.73 0.54 -2.20
CA CYS A 152 7.75 -0.72 -2.94
C CYS A 152 7.23 -0.58 -4.38
N GLN A 153 6.27 0.30 -4.62
CA GLN A 153 5.75 0.55 -5.96
C GLN A 153 6.63 1.50 -6.77
N LEU A 154 7.23 2.50 -6.13
CA LEU A 154 7.86 3.63 -6.82
C LEU A 154 9.36 3.44 -7.06
N TYR A 155 10.06 2.64 -6.23
CA TYR A 155 11.51 2.51 -6.32
C TYR A 155 11.94 1.08 -6.59
N PRO A 156 12.49 0.80 -7.79
CA PRO A 156 13.06 -0.50 -8.10
C PRO A 156 14.10 -0.93 -7.05
N GLY A 157 14.03 -2.16 -6.60
CA GLY A 157 14.96 -2.70 -5.60
C GLY A 157 14.58 -2.46 -4.14
N TYR A 158 13.75 -1.45 -3.79
CA TYR A 158 13.35 -1.20 -2.40
C TYR A 158 12.72 -2.43 -1.75
N LEU A 159 11.83 -3.12 -2.43
CA LEU A 159 11.19 -4.34 -1.94
C LEU A 159 12.21 -5.43 -1.57
N THR A 160 13.31 -5.55 -2.31
CA THR A 160 14.38 -6.50 -2.02
C THR A 160 15.10 -6.16 -0.72
N VAL A 161 15.50 -4.89 -0.56
CA VAL A 161 16.12 -4.36 0.66
C VAL A 161 15.19 -4.54 1.86
N TYR A 162 13.93 -4.14 1.72
CA TYR A 162 12.92 -4.24 2.77
C TYR A 162 12.67 -5.69 3.22
N ARG A 163 12.55 -6.62 2.29
CA ARG A 163 12.39 -8.06 2.61
C ARG A 163 13.61 -8.64 3.30
N ARG A 164 14.82 -8.26 2.85
CA ARG A 164 16.07 -8.69 3.47
C ARG A 164 16.15 -8.18 4.90
N TYR A 165 15.86 -6.90 5.11
CA TYR A 165 15.77 -6.28 6.44
C TYR A 165 14.81 -7.04 7.36
N LEU A 166 13.58 -7.29 6.93
CA LEU A 166 12.57 -8.00 7.74
C LEU A 166 12.99 -9.42 8.08
N ARG A 167 13.67 -10.12 7.17
CA ARG A 167 14.19 -11.48 7.41
C ARG A 167 15.30 -11.45 8.47
N VAL A 168 16.25 -10.55 8.35
CA VAL A 168 17.35 -10.39 9.32
C VAL A 168 16.79 -9.98 10.70
N LEU A 169 15.82 -9.04 10.73
CA LEU A 169 15.14 -8.63 11.94
C LEU A 169 14.43 -9.82 12.62
N GLN A 170 13.76 -10.66 11.85
CA GLN A 170 13.11 -11.88 12.37
C GLN A 170 14.13 -12.84 12.94
N GLN A 171 15.27 -13.09 12.29
CA GLN A 171 16.36 -13.93 12.76
C GLN A 171 16.97 -13.36 14.05
N LYS A 172 17.25 -12.05 14.10
CA LYS A 172 17.76 -11.37 15.28
C LYS A 172 16.78 -11.49 16.45
N ASN A 173 15.50 -11.24 16.24
CA ASN A 173 14.50 -11.38 17.30
C ASN A 173 14.37 -12.83 17.77
N ALA A 174 14.49 -13.82 16.90
CA ALA A 174 14.52 -15.23 17.29
C ALA A 174 15.74 -15.56 18.16
N LEU A 175 16.92 -15.02 17.81
CA LEU A 175 18.15 -15.19 18.59
C LEU A 175 18.11 -14.48 19.96
N LEU A 176 17.44 -13.31 20.02
CA LEU A 176 17.30 -12.52 21.28
C LEU A 176 16.33 -13.17 22.27
N ARG A 177 15.30 -13.88 21.81
CA ARG A 177 14.34 -14.55 22.67
C ARG A 177 15.04 -15.51 23.63
N ARG A 178 14.48 -15.66 24.83
CA ARG A 178 14.96 -16.64 25.79
C ARG A 178 14.71 -18.06 25.26
N SER A 179 15.74 -18.87 25.24
CA SER A 179 15.63 -20.29 24.95
C SER A 179 15.04 -21.03 26.16
N PRO A 180 14.33 -22.16 25.97
CA PRO A 180 13.97 -23.05 27.10
C PRO A 180 15.21 -23.47 27.89
N ALA A 181 15.04 -23.73 29.16
CA ALA A 181 16.14 -24.18 30.04
C ALA A 181 16.83 -25.43 29.44
N GLY A 182 18.16 -25.41 29.38
CA GLY A 182 18.97 -26.49 28.81
C GLY A 182 19.20 -26.43 27.28
N GLN A 183 18.61 -25.45 26.57
CA GLN A 183 18.84 -25.21 25.15
C GLN A 183 19.50 -23.84 24.87
N GLU A 184 20.10 -23.25 25.88
CA GLU A 184 20.76 -21.96 25.74
C GLU A 184 22.06 -22.08 24.97
N ARG A 185 22.25 -21.24 23.94
CA ARG A 185 23.53 -21.11 23.24
C ARG A 185 24.57 -20.49 24.18
N PRO A 186 25.85 -20.91 24.08
CA PRO A 186 26.92 -20.22 24.76
C PRO A 186 26.88 -18.71 24.50
N TYR A 187 27.10 -17.92 25.54
CA TYR A 187 27.00 -16.46 25.45
C TYR A 187 27.89 -15.87 24.35
N ALA A 188 29.13 -16.36 24.21
CA ALA A 188 30.08 -15.91 23.21
C ALA A 188 29.57 -16.18 21.78
N GLU A 189 28.97 -17.35 21.52
CA GLU A 189 28.39 -17.70 20.23
C GLU A 189 27.17 -16.82 19.91
N LYS A 190 26.32 -16.58 20.89
CA LYS A 190 25.17 -15.66 20.76
C LYS A 190 25.61 -14.26 20.39
N MET A 191 26.67 -13.73 21.03
CA MET A 191 27.21 -12.40 20.74
C MET A 191 27.81 -12.30 19.34
N ALA A 192 28.57 -13.30 18.92
CA ALA A 192 29.15 -13.34 17.57
C ALA A 192 28.05 -13.36 16.48
N LEU A 193 27.00 -14.17 16.68
CA LEU A 193 25.86 -14.19 15.75
C LEU A 193 25.10 -12.85 15.71
N LEU A 194 24.92 -12.20 16.88
CA LEU A 194 24.29 -10.88 16.95
C LEU A 194 25.11 -9.83 16.21
N GLU A 195 26.42 -9.87 16.26
CA GLU A 195 27.29 -8.93 15.53
C GLU A 195 27.12 -9.07 14.01
N VAL A 196 27.08 -10.30 13.48
CA VAL A 196 26.82 -10.55 12.07
C VAL A 196 25.43 -10.05 11.65
N LEU A 197 24.39 -10.36 12.44
CA LEU A 197 23.02 -9.90 12.18
C LEU A 197 22.88 -8.38 12.29
N ASN A 198 23.57 -7.75 13.23
CA ASN A 198 23.59 -6.29 13.40
C ASN A 198 24.25 -5.58 12.21
N THR A 199 25.35 -6.12 11.69
CA THR A 199 26.03 -5.58 10.49
C THR A 199 25.09 -5.58 9.29
N GLU A 200 24.43 -6.70 9.03
CA GLU A 200 23.48 -6.81 7.93
C GLU A 200 22.23 -5.93 8.16
N LEU A 201 21.70 -5.91 9.38
CA LEU A 201 20.55 -5.09 9.75
C LEU A 201 20.85 -3.60 9.60
N ALA A 202 22.07 -3.16 9.95
CA ALA A 202 22.51 -1.78 9.78
C ALA A 202 22.51 -1.39 8.30
N ALA A 203 23.16 -2.18 7.44
CA ALA A 203 23.24 -1.89 6.01
C ALA A 203 21.86 -1.76 5.34
N GLN A 204 20.96 -2.72 5.61
CA GLN A 204 19.61 -2.66 5.05
C GLN A 204 18.75 -1.56 5.70
N GLY A 205 18.91 -1.33 7.00
CA GLY A 205 18.18 -0.31 7.75
C GLY A 205 18.51 1.11 7.31
N GLU A 206 19.78 1.41 7.08
CA GLU A 206 20.24 2.70 6.51
C GLU A 206 19.61 2.95 5.14
N ALA A 207 19.62 1.94 4.26
CA ALA A 207 19.02 2.08 2.94
C ALA A 207 17.50 2.34 3.00
N ILE A 208 16.77 1.72 3.94
CA ILE A 208 15.35 1.97 4.17
C ILE A 208 15.14 3.40 4.65
N GLN A 209 15.86 3.85 5.69
CA GLN A 209 15.71 5.19 6.24
C GLN A 209 16.00 6.26 5.18
N GLN A 210 17.08 6.12 4.42
CA GLN A 210 17.43 7.05 3.34
C GLN A 210 16.30 7.15 2.30
N ARG A 211 15.71 6.03 1.87
CA ARG A 211 14.60 6.04 0.92
C ARG A 211 13.35 6.70 1.48
N ARG A 212 13.03 6.45 2.75
CA ARG A 212 11.90 7.11 3.42
C ARG A 212 12.10 8.62 3.52
N ARG A 213 13.30 9.09 3.88
CA ARG A 213 13.64 10.53 3.92
C ARG A 213 13.48 11.17 2.54
N THR A 214 14.09 10.60 1.50
CA THR A 214 13.99 11.11 0.12
C THR A 214 12.55 11.15 -0.39
N TYR A 215 11.73 10.14 -0.05
CA TYR A 215 10.32 10.14 -0.42
C TYR A 215 9.54 11.22 0.32
N LEU A 216 9.79 11.41 1.60
CA LEU A 216 9.13 12.42 2.42
C LEU A 216 9.47 13.86 2.00
N GLU A 217 10.67 14.12 1.48
CA GLU A 217 11.05 15.41 0.88
C GLU A 217 10.13 15.80 -0.29
N ARG A 218 9.56 14.81 -0.98
CA ARG A 218 8.58 15.01 -2.06
C ARG A 218 7.14 14.98 -1.57
N LEU A 219 6.81 14.06 -0.68
CA LEU A 219 5.45 13.86 -0.17
C LEU A 219 4.99 15.01 0.72
N ALA A 220 5.84 15.50 1.62
CA ALA A 220 5.45 16.47 2.64
C ALA A 220 4.97 17.81 2.04
N PRO A 221 5.66 18.44 1.09
CA PRO A 221 5.17 19.68 0.48
C PRO A 221 3.82 19.52 -0.20
N LEU A 222 3.62 18.38 -0.91
CA LEU A 222 2.36 18.09 -1.58
C LEU A 222 1.23 17.85 -0.59
N ALA A 223 1.48 17.14 0.50
CA ALA A 223 0.48 16.89 1.53
C ALA A 223 0.09 18.17 2.27
N CYS A 224 1.07 19.02 2.59
CA CYS A 224 0.82 20.30 3.24
C CYS A 224 0.00 21.24 2.35
N ALA A 225 0.34 21.36 1.06
CA ALA A 225 -0.42 22.17 0.11
C ALA A 225 -1.86 21.67 -0.07
N ASN A 226 -2.05 20.35 -0.17
CA ASN A 226 -3.39 19.77 -0.24
C ASN A 226 -4.21 20.04 1.04
N TYR A 227 -3.57 19.99 2.20
CA TYR A 227 -4.26 20.28 3.48
C TYR A 227 -4.61 21.76 3.61
N GLU A 228 -3.72 22.67 3.23
CA GLU A 228 -3.95 24.10 3.23
C GLU A 228 -5.16 24.47 2.36
N GLU A 229 -5.27 23.86 1.17
CA GLU A 229 -6.43 24.06 0.29
C GLU A 229 -7.72 23.51 0.93
N LEU A 230 -7.70 22.33 1.54
CA LEU A 230 -8.83 21.70 2.20
C LEU A 230 -9.27 22.41 3.48
N SER A 231 -8.37 23.05 4.21
CA SER A 231 -8.64 23.82 5.42
C SER A 231 -8.92 25.30 5.13
N HIS A 232 -8.83 25.72 3.84
CA HIS A 232 -8.90 27.13 3.44
C HIS A 232 -7.87 28.01 4.17
N GLY A 233 -6.69 27.46 4.46
CA GLY A 233 -5.62 28.13 5.16
C GLY A 233 -5.85 28.33 6.67
N ALA A 234 -6.89 27.69 7.24
CA ALA A 234 -7.23 27.86 8.66
C ALA A 234 -6.18 27.24 9.60
N GLU A 235 -5.44 26.22 9.13
CA GLU A 235 -4.49 25.44 9.93
C GLU A 235 -3.31 25.00 9.07
N ARG A 236 -2.16 24.84 9.71
CA ARG A 236 -0.94 24.37 9.05
C ARG A 236 -0.65 22.90 9.37
N MET A 237 -0.57 22.08 8.33
CA MET A 237 -0.13 20.69 8.45
C MET A 237 1.40 20.60 8.33
N GLU A 238 2.00 19.70 9.13
CA GLU A 238 3.41 19.34 9.05
C GLU A 238 3.57 17.82 9.12
N LEU A 239 4.48 17.28 8.31
CA LEU A 239 4.93 15.90 8.35
C LEU A 239 6.37 15.86 8.86
N ARG A 240 6.62 15.13 9.96
CA ARG A 240 7.95 14.98 10.53
C ARG A 240 8.35 13.52 10.64
N TYR A 241 9.51 13.19 10.10
CA TYR A 241 10.06 11.84 10.26
C TYR A 241 10.80 11.73 11.59
N ALA A 242 10.23 10.94 12.50
CA ALA A 242 10.82 10.68 13.83
C ALA A 242 11.84 9.55 13.71
N ALA A 243 13.02 9.89 13.26
CA ALA A 243 14.15 8.98 13.09
C ALA A 243 14.77 8.62 14.46
N GLN A 244 15.29 7.41 14.60
CA GLN A 244 16.04 6.98 15.78
C GLN A 244 17.54 7.24 15.68
N PHE A 245 18.06 7.45 14.49
CA PHE A 245 19.48 7.63 14.23
C PHE A 245 19.69 8.59 13.04
N GLU A 246 20.82 9.26 13.04
CA GLU A 246 21.27 10.03 11.89
C GLU A 246 21.83 9.11 10.80
N PRO A 247 21.85 9.53 9.52
CA PRO A 247 22.42 8.72 8.43
C PRO A 247 23.82 8.21 8.77
N GLY A 248 24.04 6.91 8.60
CA GLY A 248 25.28 6.22 8.97
C GLY A 248 25.39 5.83 10.46
N GLY A 249 24.39 6.15 11.29
CA GLY A 249 24.45 5.95 12.74
C GLY A 249 23.88 4.63 13.25
N LEU A 250 23.19 3.84 12.41
CA LEU A 250 22.47 2.64 12.89
C LEU A 250 23.41 1.57 13.46
N ALA A 251 24.56 1.34 12.84
CA ALA A 251 25.51 0.35 13.34
C ALA A 251 26.01 0.70 14.76
N ALA A 252 26.36 1.96 15.00
CA ALA A 252 26.77 2.44 16.32
C ALA A 252 25.64 2.34 17.34
N LEU A 253 24.40 2.69 16.97
CA LEU A 253 23.23 2.58 17.83
C LEU A 253 22.92 1.13 18.20
N LEU A 254 22.99 0.19 17.24
CA LEU A 254 22.78 -1.24 17.51
C LEU A 254 23.82 -1.80 18.45
N LYS A 255 25.09 -1.40 18.31
CA LYS A 255 26.19 -1.77 19.22
C LYS A 255 25.96 -1.21 20.62
N ALA A 256 25.61 0.07 20.74
CA ALA A 256 25.37 0.72 22.02
C ALA A 256 24.20 0.10 22.81
N ARG A 257 23.13 -0.31 22.08
CA ARG A 257 21.91 -0.87 22.69
C ARG A 257 21.90 -2.39 22.78
N GLN A 258 22.95 -3.08 22.38
CA GLN A 258 23.00 -4.55 22.31
C GLN A 258 22.61 -5.22 23.64
N ASN A 259 23.12 -4.75 24.76
CA ASN A 259 22.81 -5.32 26.07
C ASN A 259 21.34 -5.08 26.49
N GLU A 260 20.77 -3.96 26.10
CA GLU A 260 19.33 -3.68 26.33
C GLU A 260 18.46 -4.64 25.51
N GLU A 261 18.81 -4.85 24.24
CA GLU A 261 18.08 -5.76 23.32
C GLU A 261 18.14 -7.21 23.82
N VAL A 262 19.29 -7.65 24.34
CA VAL A 262 19.43 -8.99 24.95
C VAL A 262 18.51 -9.14 26.16
N ARG A 263 18.40 -8.11 27.03
CA ARG A 263 17.50 -8.13 28.18
C ARG A 263 16.03 -8.08 27.76
N ALA A 264 15.70 -7.25 26.75
CA ALA A 264 14.35 -7.09 26.24
C ALA A 264 13.85 -8.28 25.40
N GLY A 265 14.77 -9.14 24.90
CA GLY A 265 14.44 -10.28 24.05
C GLY A 265 13.96 -9.90 22.65
N GLN A 266 14.23 -8.66 22.20
CA GLN A 266 13.82 -8.13 20.89
C GLN A 266 14.71 -6.97 20.44
N SER A 267 14.70 -6.70 19.13
CA SER A 267 15.37 -5.53 18.59
C SER A 267 14.65 -4.24 18.97
N LEU A 268 15.40 -3.25 19.45
CA LEU A 268 14.91 -1.95 19.91
C LEU A 268 15.25 -0.80 18.95
N CYS A 269 16.13 -1.04 17.98
CA CYS A 269 16.66 0.00 17.11
C CYS A 269 16.49 -0.35 15.65
N GLY A 270 16.21 0.68 14.83
CA GLY A 270 16.12 0.58 13.39
C GLY A 270 14.81 1.12 12.80
N PRO A 271 14.68 1.13 11.46
CA PRO A 271 13.52 1.71 10.76
C PRO A 271 12.15 1.12 11.17
N HIS A 272 12.13 -0.08 11.74
CA HIS A 272 10.90 -0.70 12.27
C HIS A 272 10.40 -0.07 13.57
N ARG A 273 11.17 0.84 14.19
CA ARG A 273 10.83 1.59 15.41
C ARG A 273 10.59 3.08 15.16
N GLU A 274 10.92 3.56 13.97
CA GLU A 274 10.72 4.96 13.58
C GLU A 274 9.26 5.27 13.26
N ASP A 275 8.92 6.55 13.13
CA ASP A 275 7.56 6.99 12.84
C ASP A 275 7.51 8.16 11.84
N LEU A 276 6.33 8.36 11.26
CA LEU A 276 5.94 9.58 10.56
C LEU A 276 4.93 10.32 11.44
N GLU A 277 5.36 11.40 12.05
CA GLU A 277 4.49 12.25 12.86
C GLU A 277 3.70 13.21 11.97
N LEU A 278 2.40 13.30 12.24
CA LEU A 278 1.46 14.21 11.60
C LEU A 278 1.07 15.27 12.60
N LEU A 279 1.36 16.53 12.28
CA LEU A 279 1.13 17.66 13.16
C LEU A 279 0.15 18.65 12.49
N LEU A 280 -0.70 19.27 13.29
CA LEU A 280 -1.53 20.42 12.92
C LEU A 280 -1.21 21.57 13.87
N ASP A 281 -0.80 22.72 13.35
CA ASP A 281 -0.32 23.86 14.13
C ASP A 281 0.71 23.48 15.20
N GLY A 282 1.65 22.56 14.84
CA GLY A 282 2.68 22.06 15.72
C GLY A 282 2.21 21.05 16.77
N GLN A 283 0.90 20.71 16.81
CA GLN A 283 0.34 19.74 17.76
C GLN A 283 0.10 18.36 17.11
N PRO A 284 0.34 17.24 17.79
CA PRO A 284 0.10 15.91 17.25
C PRO A 284 -1.36 15.71 16.82
N ALA A 285 -1.60 15.51 15.53
CA ALA A 285 -2.93 15.30 14.97
C ALA A 285 -3.64 14.08 15.59
N ARG A 286 -2.89 13.07 16.01
CA ARG A 286 -3.43 11.90 16.70
C ARG A 286 -4.24 12.25 17.96
N VAL A 287 -3.83 13.29 18.69
CA VAL A 287 -4.40 13.69 19.98
C VAL A 287 -5.42 14.79 19.84
N PHE A 288 -5.12 15.80 19.02
CA PHE A 288 -5.86 17.06 19.00
C PHE A 288 -6.78 17.23 17.80
N ALA A 289 -6.56 16.50 16.69
CA ALA A 289 -7.37 16.68 15.50
C ALA A 289 -8.82 16.16 15.68
N SER A 290 -9.79 16.98 15.31
CA SER A 290 -11.20 16.59 15.17
C SER A 290 -11.36 15.51 14.09
N GLN A 291 -12.51 14.84 14.05
CA GLN A 291 -12.78 13.83 13.00
C GLN A 291 -12.70 14.43 11.59
N GLY A 292 -13.22 15.65 11.39
CA GLY A 292 -13.13 16.34 10.12
C GLY A 292 -11.69 16.64 9.71
N GLN A 293 -10.86 17.16 10.63
CA GLN A 293 -9.43 17.38 10.41
C GLN A 293 -8.68 16.09 10.07
N GLN A 294 -8.96 15.00 10.77
CA GLN A 294 -8.36 13.70 10.48
C GLN A 294 -8.69 13.20 9.08
N ARG A 295 -9.93 13.36 8.62
CA ARG A 295 -10.33 13.06 7.23
C ARG A 295 -9.57 13.93 6.22
N SER A 296 -9.44 15.23 6.50
CA SER A 296 -8.64 16.15 5.66
C SER A 296 -7.18 15.73 5.61
N VAL A 297 -6.55 15.38 6.75
CA VAL A 297 -5.16 14.88 6.79
C VAL A 297 -4.99 13.63 5.93
N VAL A 298 -5.87 12.65 6.07
CA VAL A 298 -5.81 11.40 5.29
C VAL A 298 -6.00 11.68 3.80
N LEU A 299 -6.98 12.52 3.44
CA LEU A 299 -7.21 12.89 2.04
C LEU A 299 -6.01 13.60 1.45
N SER A 300 -5.42 14.55 2.18
CA SER A 300 -4.22 15.28 1.77
C SER A 300 -3.02 14.35 1.54
N LEU A 301 -2.79 13.39 2.45
CA LEU A 301 -1.73 12.40 2.32
C LEU A 301 -1.91 11.50 1.10
N LYS A 302 -3.14 11.02 0.86
CA LYS A 302 -3.42 10.10 -0.24
C LYS A 302 -3.37 10.80 -1.60
N MET A 303 -3.83 12.05 -1.67
CA MET A 303 -3.67 12.87 -2.88
C MET A 303 -2.20 13.21 -3.14
N ALA A 304 -1.42 13.49 -2.09
CA ALA A 304 0.02 13.70 -2.20
C ALA A 304 0.76 12.43 -2.65
N GLU A 305 0.36 11.26 -2.16
CA GLU A 305 0.89 9.96 -2.61
C GLU A 305 0.68 9.78 -4.12
N ALA A 306 -0.53 10.07 -4.62
CA ALA A 306 -0.83 9.98 -6.04
C ALA A 306 -0.02 10.99 -6.89
N ALA A 307 0.12 12.23 -6.41
CA ALA A 307 0.91 13.26 -7.08
C ALA A 307 2.41 12.92 -7.07
N ALA A 308 2.95 12.46 -5.92
CA ALA A 308 4.34 12.03 -5.81
C ALA A 308 4.63 10.82 -6.72
N ALA A 309 3.69 9.87 -6.83
CA ALA A 309 3.82 8.74 -7.75
C ALA A 309 3.91 9.23 -9.19
N ALA A 310 3.07 10.17 -9.61
CA ALA A 310 3.11 10.72 -10.96
C ALA A 310 4.45 11.41 -11.27
N VAL A 311 4.98 12.20 -10.33
CA VAL A 311 6.29 12.87 -10.50
C VAL A 311 7.43 11.86 -10.60
N ILE A 312 7.39 10.78 -9.79
CA ILE A 312 8.49 9.79 -9.73
C ILE A 312 8.47 8.85 -10.94
N THR A 313 7.28 8.43 -11.38
CA THR A 313 7.12 7.44 -12.46
C THR A 313 6.92 8.05 -13.84
N GLY A 314 6.60 9.35 -13.91
CA GLY A 314 6.18 10.02 -15.14
C GLY A 314 4.74 9.69 -15.57
N GLU A 315 3.99 8.94 -14.75
CA GLU A 315 2.63 8.45 -15.07
C GLU A 315 1.68 8.63 -13.90
N HIS A 316 0.45 9.05 -14.17
CA HIS A 316 -0.59 9.05 -13.13
C HIS A 316 -0.90 7.63 -12.67
N PRO A 317 -0.90 7.35 -11.35
CA PRO A 317 -1.35 6.07 -10.81
C PRO A 317 -2.86 5.92 -11.00
N VAL A 318 -3.34 4.69 -11.05
CA VAL A 318 -4.77 4.38 -10.97
C VAL A 318 -5.27 4.68 -9.55
N LEU A 319 -6.42 5.36 -9.43
CA LEU A 319 -7.03 5.69 -8.15
C LEU A 319 -8.16 4.70 -7.83
N LEU A 320 -8.13 4.16 -6.61
CA LEU A 320 -9.10 3.19 -6.11
C LEU A 320 -9.77 3.78 -4.87
N LEU A 321 -11.04 4.16 -4.97
CA LEU A 321 -11.82 4.80 -3.90
C LEU A 321 -12.86 3.82 -3.37
N ASP A 322 -12.60 3.23 -2.20
CA ASP A 322 -13.50 2.28 -1.56
C ASP A 322 -14.42 2.97 -0.55
N ASP A 323 -15.65 3.25 -0.96
CA ASP A 323 -16.73 3.87 -0.17
C ASP A 323 -16.37 5.21 0.53
N VAL A 324 -15.33 5.89 0.03
CA VAL A 324 -14.77 7.10 0.66
C VAL A 324 -15.70 8.29 0.50
N LEU A 325 -16.40 8.40 -0.64
CA LEU A 325 -17.26 9.55 -0.92
C LEU A 325 -18.43 9.65 0.04
N SER A 326 -18.93 8.54 0.58
CA SER A 326 -20.02 8.54 1.57
C SER A 326 -19.62 9.16 2.91
N GLU A 327 -18.31 9.16 3.23
CA GLU A 327 -17.77 9.69 4.48
C GLU A 327 -17.35 11.16 4.42
N LEU A 328 -17.35 11.78 3.24
CA LEU A 328 -16.90 13.14 3.02
C LEU A 328 -18.10 14.11 2.96
N ASP A 329 -17.91 15.30 3.49
CA ASP A 329 -18.81 16.44 3.22
C ASP A 329 -18.66 16.94 1.77
N ASP A 330 -19.55 17.81 1.35
CA ASP A 330 -19.63 18.28 -0.04
C ASP A 330 -18.36 19.02 -0.49
N GLY A 331 -17.72 19.79 0.39
CA GLY A 331 -16.47 20.49 0.08
C GLY A 331 -15.32 19.52 -0.23
N ARG A 332 -15.13 18.52 0.63
CA ARG A 332 -14.12 17.48 0.43
C ARG A 332 -14.41 16.58 -0.77
N LYS A 333 -15.71 16.27 -1.01
CA LYS A 333 -16.13 15.55 -2.23
C LYS A 333 -15.75 16.32 -3.48
N GLN A 334 -16.10 17.59 -3.55
CA GLN A 334 -15.80 18.47 -4.68
C GLN A 334 -14.29 18.57 -4.91
N TYR A 335 -13.50 18.74 -3.85
CA TYR A 335 -12.05 18.75 -3.90
C TYR A 335 -11.50 17.46 -4.54
N LEU A 336 -11.94 16.30 -4.03
CA LEU A 336 -11.49 15.00 -4.51
C LEU A 336 -11.87 14.77 -5.97
N LEU A 337 -13.13 15.04 -6.35
CA LEU A 337 -13.62 14.87 -7.71
C LEU A 337 -12.87 15.75 -8.72
N THR A 338 -12.52 16.98 -8.34
CA THR A 338 -11.73 17.88 -9.20
C THR A 338 -10.32 17.34 -9.44
N ARG A 339 -9.70 16.76 -8.43
CA ARG A 339 -8.33 16.21 -8.49
C ARG A 339 -8.23 14.83 -9.17
N MET A 340 -9.38 14.16 -9.36
CA MET A 340 -9.46 12.87 -10.06
C MET A 340 -9.49 13.00 -11.58
N ARG A 341 -9.77 14.18 -12.12
CA ARG A 341 -9.79 14.43 -13.57
C ARG A 341 -8.47 13.99 -14.22
N GLU A 342 -8.54 13.47 -15.42
CA GLU A 342 -7.41 12.96 -16.22
C GLU A 342 -6.72 11.71 -15.63
N LYS A 343 -7.27 11.14 -14.55
CA LYS A 343 -6.76 9.93 -13.91
C LYS A 343 -7.79 8.83 -13.98
N GLN A 344 -7.37 7.62 -14.34
CA GLN A 344 -8.29 6.50 -14.26
C GLN A 344 -8.63 6.21 -12.80
N THR A 345 -9.91 6.32 -12.49
CA THR A 345 -10.43 6.21 -11.12
C THR A 345 -11.54 5.20 -11.03
N PHE A 346 -11.46 4.33 -10.04
CA PHE A 346 -12.50 3.39 -9.66
C PHE A 346 -13.12 3.83 -8.34
N VAL A 347 -14.45 3.91 -8.31
CA VAL A 347 -15.21 4.32 -7.12
C VAL A 347 -16.21 3.23 -6.77
N THR A 348 -16.23 2.79 -5.51
CA THR A 348 -17.35 1.99 -5.01
C THR A 348 -18.36 2.88 -4.30
N SER A 349 -19.65 2.59 -4.47
CA SER A 349 -20.75 3.31 -3.81
C SER A 349 -21.90 2.36 -3.47
N CYS A 350 -22.60 2.70 -2.39
CA CYS A 350 -23.89 2.06 -2.09
C CYS A 350 -25.06 2.76 -2.81
N ASP A 351 -24.85 4.01 -3.25
CA ASP A 351 -25.82 4.83 -3.98
C ASP A 351 -25.46 4.82 -5.48
N ASP A 352 -26.35 4.32 -6.32
CA ASP A 352 -26.18 4.32 -7.76
C ASP A 352 -26.70 5.60 -8.42
N THR A 353 -27.61 6.33 -7.75
CA THR A 353 -28.26 7.51 -8.32
C THR A 353 -27.34 8.70 -8.48
N ALA A 354 -26.38 8.87 -7.58
CA ALA A 354 -25.40 9.98 -7.61
C ALA A 354 -24.50 9.95 -8.86
N PHE A 355 -24.34 8.78 -9.50
CA PHE A 355 -23.39 8.58 -10.59
C PHE A 355 -24.02 8.28 -11.95
N LEU A 356 -25.36 8.11 -12.02
CA LEU A 356 -26.08 7.85 -13.28
C LEU A 356 -25.99 9.02 -14.29
N LYS A 357 -25.51 10.20 -13.87
CA LYS A 357 -25.33 11.38 -14.72
C LYS A 357 -23.86 11.67 -15.02
N THR A 358 -22.95 10.74 -14.70
CA THR A 358 -21.51 10.92 -15.01
C THR A 358 -21.18 10.30 -16.36
N ASP A 359 -20.19 10.86 -17.06
CA ASP A 359 -19.66 10.29 -18.31
C ASP A 359 -18.80 9.04 -18.10
N GLY A 360 -18.93 8.37 -16.93
CA GLY A 360 -18.19 7.18 -16.54
C GLY A 360 -18.93 5.88 -16.80
N GLU A 361 -18.17 4.77 -16.82
CA GLU A 361 -18.75 3.44 -16.88
C GLU A 361 -19.36 3.06 -15.52
N VAL A 362 -20.61 2.61 -15.51
CA VAL A 362 -21.30 2.18 -14.28
C VAL A 362 -21.54 0.68 -14.29
N TYR A 363 -21.15 0.05 -13.21
CA TYR A 363 -21.33 -1.38 -12.98
C TYR A 363 -22.12 -1.63 -11.70
N ARG A 364 -22.92 -2.67 -11.69
CA ARG A 364 -23.63 -3.14 -10.48
C ARG A 364 -23.05 -4.46 -10.01
N MET A 365 -22.70 -4.51 -8.73
CA MET A 365 -22.24 -5.72 -8.05
C MET A 365 -23.36 -6.28 -7.17
N ASN A 366 -23.76 -7.53 -7.44
CA ASN A 366 -24.77 -8.24 -6.66
C ASN A 366 -24.33 -9.69 -6.41
N GLY A 367 -24.15 -10.06 -5.13
CA GLY A 367 -23.75 -11.42 -4.73
C GLY A 367 -22.44 -11.92 -5.38
N GLY A 368 -21.50 -11.03 -5.70
CA GLY A 368 -20.25 -11.37 -6.40
C GLY A 368 -20.37 -11.45 -7.92
N VAL A 369 -21.54 -11.10 -8.49
CA VAL A 369 -21.77 -11.02 -9.94
C VAL A 369 -21.72 -9.55 -10.35
N LEU A 370 -20.92 -9.24 -11.37
CA LEU A 370 -20.77 -7.91 -11.94
C LEU A 370 -21.59 -7.79 -13.22
N SER A 371 -22.40 -6.74 -13.34
CA SER A 371 -23.15 -6.40 -14.57
C SER A 371 -22.97 -4.92 -14.92
N ARG A 372 -22.84 -4.61 -16.19
CA ARG A 372 -22.82 -3.20 -16.67
C ARG A 372 -24.25 -2.65 -16.62
N VAL A 373 -24.43 -1.40 -16.20
CA VAL A 373 -25.74 -0.74 -16.08
C VAL A 373 -26.05 0.01 -17.38
#